data_d1916f233f8a8a32bce26e6f871d7854
#
_entry.id   d1916f233f8a8a32bce26e6f871d7854
#
_cell.length_a   1.000
_cell.length_b   1.000
_cell.length_c   1.000
_cell.angle_alpha   90.00
_cell.angle_beta   90.00
_cell.angle_gamma   90.00
#
_symmetry.space_group_name_H-M   'P 1'
#
loop_
_entity.id
_entity.type
_entity.pdbx_description
1 polymer ?
#
loop_
_entity_poly.entity_id
_entity_poly.type
_entity_poly.pdbx_seq_one_letter_code
_entity_poly.pdbx_strand_id
1 'polypeptide(L)' 'MIPRDKIKYLVDRYVDLEKEFSLGSINKKEFASKSKEYSDLKEIVNQAKEYLNFEDEKSDLEK' A
#
# COMPACT_ATOMS: atom_id res chain seq x y z
N MET A 1 14.65 5.21 10.24
CA MET A 1 13.26 5.47 10.59
C MET A 1 12.51 6.06 9.40
N ILE A 2 11.36 5.50 9.09
CA ILE A 2 10.59 5.95 7.95
C ILE A 2 9.57 7.00 8.40
N PRO A 3 9.55 8.17 7.77
CA PRO A 3 8.57 9.19 8.13
C PRO A 3 7.15 8.71 7.88
N ARG A 4 6.24 9.06 8.77
CA ARG A 4 4.85 8.65 8.63
C ARG A 4 4.22 9.20 7.36
N ASP A 5 4.61 10.41 6.99
CA ASP A 5 4.06 11.02 5.77
C ASP A 5 4.41 10.18 4.56
N LYS A 6 5.62 9.66 4.52
CA LYS A 6 6.05 8.85 3.41
C LYS A 6 5.32 7.53 3.37
N ILE A 7 5.10 6.94 4.54
CA ILE A 7 4.35 5.70 4.63
C ILE A 7 2.93 5.92 4.14
N LYS A 8 2.31 7.00 4.57
CA LYS A 8 0.96 7.31 4.16
C LYS A 8 0.87 7.49 2.65
N TYR A 9 1.85 8.17 2.07
CA TYR A 9 1.88 8.37 0.64
C TYR A 9 1.95 7.04 -0.09
N LEU A 10 2.79 6.14 0.39
CA LEU A 10 2.93 4.84 -0.24
C LEU A 10 1.66 4.01 -0.13
N VAL A 11 1.02 4.06 1.03
CA VAL A 11 -0.23 3.34 1.22
C VAL A 11 -1.33 3.91 0.33
N ASP A 12 -1.39 5.23 0.24
CA ASP A 12 -2.38 5.87 -0.62
C ASP A 12 -2.17 5.46 -2.07
N ARG A 13 -0.93 5.45 -2.51
CA ARG A 13 -0.62 5.04 -3.87
C ARG A 13 -1.01 3.60 -4.11
N TYR A 14 -0.73 2.74 -3.14
CA TYR A 14 -1.07 1.33 -3.23
C TYR A 14 -2.59 1.16 -3.37
N VAL A 15 -3.34 1.88 -2.56
CA VAL A 15 -4.80 1.78 -2.60
C VAL A 15 -5.34 2.30 -3.93
N ASP A 16 -4.75 3.37 -4.45
CA ASP A 16 -5.16 3.89 -5.75
C ASP A 16 -4.97 2.85 -6.84
N LEU A 17 -3.82 2.20 -6.85
CA LEU A 17 -3.55 1.17 -7.85
C LEU A 17 -4.51 0.00 -7.68
N GLU A 18 -4.79 -0.36 -6.46
CA GLU A 18 -5.74 -1.45 -6.20
C GLU A 18 -7.11 -1.11 -6.75
N LYS A 19 -7.53 0.12 -6.58
CA LYS A 19 -8.81 0.55 -7.12
C LYS A 19 -8.82 0.50 -8.65
N GLU A 20 -7.75 0.94 -9.27
CA GLU A 20 -7.66 0.92 -10.72
C GLU A 20 -7.74 -0.51 -11.24
N PHE A 21 -7.06 -1.44 -10.59
CA PHE A 21 -7.13 -2.84 -10.99
C PHE A 21 -8.55 -3.38 -10.82
N SER A 22 -9.19 -3.01 -9.73
CA SER A 22 -10.54 -3.47 -9.45
C SER A 22 -11.55 -2.93 -10.45
N LEU A 23 -11.36 -1.69 -10.86
CA LEU A 23 -12.26 -1.07 -11.83
C LEU A 23 -11.96 -1.49 -13.26
N GLY A 24 -10.79 -2.05 -13.49
CA GLY A 24 -10.42 -2.46 -14.84
C GLY A 24 -10.19 -1.30 -15.77
N SER A 25 -9.83 -0.14 -15.24
CA SER A 25 -9.65 1.05 -16.06
C SER A 25 -8.22 1.25 -16.51
N ILE A 26 -7.36 0.28 -16.28
CA ILE A 26 -5.96 0.40 -16.63
C ILE A 26 -5.73 -0.03 -18.08
N ASN A 27 -5.03 0.80 -18.82
CA ASN A 27 -4.64 0.50 -20.19
C ASN A 27 -3.72 -0.70 -20.24
N LYS A 28 -3.82 -1.45 -21.35
CA LYS A 28 -2.92 -2.61 -21.51
C LYS A 28 -1.47 -2.19 -21.50
N LYS A 29 -1.17 -1.04 -22.08
CA LYS A 29 0.20 -0.56 -22.11
C LYS A 29 0.73 -0.25 -20.74
N GLU A 30 -0.14 0.26 -19.86
CA GLU A 30 0.27 0.62 -18.53
C GLU A 30 0.09 -0.50 -17.53
N PHE A 31 -0.61 -1.53 -17.94
CA PHE A 31 -0.91 -2.63 -17.02
C PHE A 31 0.36 -3.25 -16.47
N ALA A 32 1.33 -3.53 -17.34
CA ALA A 32 2.56 -4.16 -16.89
C ALA A 32 3.33 -3.25 -15.94
N SER A 33 3.43 -1.96 -16.27
CA SER A 33 4.13 -1.02 -15.41
C SER A 33 3.44 -0.87 -14.07
N LYS A 34 2.12 -0.73 -14.09
CA LYS A 34 1.38 -0.55 -12.86
C LYS A 34 1.35 -1.82 -12.03
N SER A 35 1.32 -2.96 -12.70
CA SER A 35 1.36 -4.23 -11.99
C SER A 35 2.67 -4.38 -11.24
N LYS A 36 3.77 -3.99 -11.87
CA LYS A 36 5.06 -4.03 -11.21
C LYS A 36 5.12 -3.06 -10.05
N GLU A 37 4.63 -1.84 -10.28
CA GLU A 37 4.60 -0.84 -9.22
C GLU A 37 3.74 -1.32 -8.06
N TYR A 38 2.60 -1.91 -8.36
CA TYR A 38 1.72 -2.43 -7.35
C TYR A 38 2.41 -3.52 -6.53
N SER A 39 3.12 -4.41 -7.19
CA SER A 39 3.82 -5.48 -6.51
C SER A 39 4.92 -4.92 -5.61
N ASP A 40 5.67 -3.95 -6.10
CA ASP A 40 6.70 -3.31 -5.30
C ASP A 40 6.11 -2.60 -4.10
N LEU A 41 5.02 -1.86 -4.33
CA LEU A 41 4.35 -1.16 -3.24
C LEU A 41 3.75 -2.13 -2.24
N LYS A 42 3.23 -3.25 -2.71
CA LYS A 42 2.66 -4.24 -1.83
C LYS A 42 3.67 -4.71 -0.80
N GLU A 43 4.89 -4.95 -1.25
CA GLU A 43 5.95 -5.38 -0.35
C GLU A 43 6.27 -4.28 0.66
N ILE A 44 6.39 -3.06 0.18
CA ILE A 44 6.69 -1.94 1.05
C ILE A 44 5.54 -1.69 2.03
N VAL A 45 4.32 -1.76 1.54
CA VAL A 45 3.15 -1.53 2.38
C VAL A 45 3.03 -2.61 3.45
N ASN A 46 3.35 -3.85 3.10
CA ASN A 46 3.31 -4.91 4.09
C ASN A 46 4.29 -4.63 5.22
N GLN A 47 5.49 -4.19 4.89
CA GLN A 47 6.47 -3.83 5.90
C GLN A 47 6.01 -2.65 6.71
N ALA A 48 5.41 -1.67 6.05
CA ALA A 48 4.91 -0.50 6.74
C ALA A 48 3.75 -0.86 7.66
N LYS A 49 2.89 -1.77 7.22
CA LYS A 49 1.78 -2.21 8.06
C LYS A 49 2.28 -2.90 9.31
N GLU A 50 3.30 -3.72 9.18
CA GLU A 50 3.87 -4.37 10.34
C GLU A 50 4.39 -3.33 11.33
N TYR A 51 5.04 -2.30 10.79
CA TYR A 51 5.57 -1.24 11.62
C TYR A 51 4.44 -0.48 12.31
N LEU A 52 3.40 -0.14 11.58
CA LEU A 52 2.27 0.59 12.14
C LEU A 52 1.46 -0.29 13.09
N ASN A 53 1.32 -1.55 12.75
CA ASN A 53 0.59 -2.47 13.63
C ASN A 53 1.29 -2.62 14.96
N PHE A 54 2.60 -2.58 14.93
CA PHE A 54 3.35 -2.69 16.16
C PHE A 54 3.01 -1.56 17.12
N GLU A 55 2.77 -0.38 16.58
CA GLU A 55 2.37 0.76 17.39
C GLU A 55 0.90 0.71 17.77
N ASP A 56 0.07 0.24 16.86
CA ASP A 56 -1.37 0.19 17.05
C ASP A 56 -1.82 -1.04 17.80
N GLU A 57 -0.94 -1.98 17.97
CA GLU A 57 -1.30 -3.26 18.56
C GLU A 57 -1.94 -3.08 19.92
N LYS A 58 -1.49 -2.10 20.65
CA LYS A 58 -2.05 -1.83 21.97
C LYS A 58 -3.53 -1.49 21.90
N SER A 59 -3.89 -0.72 20.89
CA SER A 59 -5.30 -0.34 20.74
C SER A 59 -6.15 -1.54 20.34
N ASP A 60 -5.61 -2.39 19.52
CA ASP A 60 -6.34 -3.56 19.06
C ASP A 60 -6.61 -4.55 20.16
N LEU A 61 -5.70 -4.63 21.10
CA LEU A 61 -5.85 -5.58 22.19
C LEU A 61 -7.05 -5.29 23.06
N GLU A 62 -7.56 -4.10 22.97
CA GLU A 62 -8.72 -3.72 23.79
C GLU A 62 -10.01 -4.31 23.27
N LYS A 63 -10.00 -4.80 22.09
CA LYS A 63 -11.20 -5.42 21.56
C LYS A 63 -11.43 -6.81 22.20
#